data_deb3252ff8405951ab9b8722abb6dee2
#
_entry.id   deb3252ff8405951ab9b8722abb6dee2
#
_cell.length_a   1.000
_cell.length_b   1.000
_cell.length_c   1.000
_cell.angle_alpha   90.00
_cell.angle_beta   90.00
_cell.angle_gamma   90.00
#
_symmetry.space_group_name_H-M   'P 1'
#
loop_
_entity.id
_entity.type
_entity.pdbx_description
1 polymer ?
#
loop_
_entity_poly.entity_id
_entity_poly.type
_entity_poly.pdbx_seq_one_letter_code
_entity_poly.pdbx_strand_id
1 'polypeptide(L)' 'MNIVIIDDDVLVSSALKTILESKEEIRVSGMGQDGGEALRLYREHKPDVLLMD' A
#
# COMPACT_ATOMS: atom_id res chain seq x y z
N MET A 1 -7.40 -9.37 -3.07
CA MET A 1 -6.71 -8.96 -1.82
C MET A 1 -6.27 -7.52 -1.91
N ASN A 2 -6.68 -6.70 -0.96
CA ASN A 2 -6.30 -5.29 -0.92
C ASN A 2 -5.06 -5.08 -0.07
N ILE A 3 -4.13 -4.30 -0.60
CA ILE A 3 -2.88 -3.95 0.10
C ILE A 3 -2.73 -2.44 0.14
N VAL A 4 -2.30 -1.92 1.29
CA VAL A 4 -1.87 -0.53 1.44
C VAL A 4 -0.36 -0.55 1.68
N ILE A 5 0.36 0.31 0.98
CA ILE A 5 1.82 0.40 1.08
C ILE A 5 2.18 1.74 1.74
N ILE A 6 2.98 1.67 2.80
CA ILE A 6 3.48 2.85 3.49
C ILE A 6 5.00 2.85 3.43
N ASP A 7 5.56 3.80 2.72
CA ASP A 7 7.01 3.93 2.55
C ASP A 7 7.32 5.38 2.21
N ASP A 8 8.35 5.96 2.81
CA ASP A 8 8.75 7.33 2.53
C ASP A 8 9.45 7.48 1.17
N ASP A 9 9.83 6.37 0.55
CA ASP A 9 10.42 6.37 -0.79
C ASP A 9 9.35 6.04 -1.83
N VAL A 10 8.93 7.06 -2.58
CA VAL A 10 7.88 6.92 -3.59
C VAL A 10 8.26 5.96 -4.71
N LEU A 11 9.56 5.91 -5.06
CA LEU A 11 10.02 5.00 -6.10
C LEU A 11 9.89 3.55 -5.66
N VAL A 12 10.18 3.26 -4.40
CA VAL A 12 10.01 1.93 -3.84
C VAL A 12 8.53 1.54 -3.83
N SER A 13 7.68 2.45 -3.37
CA SER A 13 6.23 2.19 -3.35
C SER A 13 5.68 1.91 -4.73
N SER A 14 6.10 2.69 -5.73
CA SER A 14 5.64 2.52 -7.11
C SER A 14 6.10 1.20 -7.69
N ALA A 15 7.34 0.81 -7.41
CA ALA A 15 7.88 -0.46 -7.88
C ALA A 15 7.13 -1.64 -7.23
N LEU A 16 6.88 -1.56 -5.94
CA LEU A 16 6.13 -2.59 -5.22
C LEU A 16 4.71 -2.72 -5.77
N LYS A 17 4.05 -1.61 -6.02
CA LYS A 17 2.71 -1.63 -6.60
C LYS A 17 2.70 -2.39 -7.91
N THR A 18 3.63 -2.07 -8.80
CA THR A 18 3.73 -2.72 -10.11
C THR A 18 3.95 -4.23 -9.96
N ILE A 19 4.88 -4.61 -9.08
CA ILE A 19 5.19 -6.02 -8.86
C ILE A 19 3.99 -6.76 -8.27
N LEU A 20 3.35 -6.19 -7.26
CA LEU A 20 2.23 -6.84 -6.59
C LEU A 20 1.01 -6.95 -7.49
N GLU A 21 0.71 -5.90 -8.25
CA GLU A 21 -0.45 -5.90 -9.13
C GLU A 21 -0.25 -6.71 -10.40
N SER A 22 0.94 -7.27 -10.61
CA SER A 22 1.14 -8.24 -11.68
C SER A 22 0.34 -9.53 -11.41
N LYS A 23 -0.09 -9.72 -10.18
CA LYS A 23 -0.97 -10.83 -9.82
C LYS A 23 -2.41 -10.33 -9.79
N GLU A 24 -3.29 -11.03 -10.48
CA GLU A 24 -4.69 -10.59 -10.65
C GLU A 24 -5.44 -10.44 -9.34
N GLU A 25 -5.14 -11.28 -8.36
CA GLU A 25 -5.84 -11.25 -7.07
C GLU A 25 -5.36 -10.15 -6.12
N ILE A 26 -4.30 -9.42 -6.49
CA ILE A 26 -3.74 -8.38 -5.63
C ILE A 26 -4.05 -7.00 -6.19
N ARG A 27 -4.54 -6.12 -5.32
CA ARG A 27 -4.80 -4.73 -5.65
C ARG A 27 -4.20 -3.84 -4.57
N VAL A 28 -3.42 -2.84 -5.00
CA VAL A 28 -2.91 -1.81 -4.09
C VAL A 28 -3.94 -0.69 -4.05
N SER A 29 -4.69 -0.61 -2.97
CA SER A 29 -5.79 0.34 -2.83
C SER A 29 -5.35 1.71 -2.36
N GLY A 30 -4.15 1.81 -1.79
CA GLY A 30 -3.63 3.10 -1.35
C GLY A 30 -2.14 3.04 -1.06
N MET A 31 -1.50 4.21 -1.13
CA MET A 31 -0.08 4.36 -0.78
C MET A 31 0.09 5.62 0.03
N GLY A 32 0.89 5.55 1.08
CA GLY A 32 1.20 6.67 1.94
C GLY A 32 2.68 6.70 2.29
N GLN A 33 3.10 7.72 3.01
CA GLN A 33 4.51 7.94 3.28
C GLN A 33 4.89 7.86 4.76
N ASP A 34 3.94 7.96 5.66
CA ASP A 34 4.22 7.98 7.09
C ASP A 34 3.10 7.32 7.90
N GLY A 35 3.32 7.25 9.22
CA GLY A 35 2.37 6.60 10.12
C GLY A 35 1.00 7.26 10.20
N GLY A 36 0.95 8.59 10.04
CA GLY A 36 -0.33 9.30 10.02
C GLY A 36 -1.17 8.91 8.81
N GLU A 37 -0.52 8.84 7.66
CA GLU A 37 -1.18 8.38 6.45
C GLU A 37 -1.56 6.91 6.53
N ALA A 38 -0.73 6.09 7.19
CA ALA A 38 -1.03 4.68 7.38
C ALA A 38 -2.36 4.48 8.09
N LEU A 39 -2.55 5.22 9.18
CA LEU A 39 -3.78 5.12 9.96
C LEU A 39 -5.00 5.55 9.17
N ARG A 40 -4.89 6.68 8.47
CA ARG A 40 -5.97 7.19 7.63
C ARG A 40 -6.33 6.19 6.52
N LEU A 41 -5.33 5.69 5.82
CA LEU A 41 -5.54 4.75 4.72
C LEU A 41 -6.09 3.41 5.20
N TYR A 42 -5.63 2.96 6.37
CA TYR A 42 -6.16 1.74 6.96
C TYR A 42 -7.67 1.86 7.25
N ARG A 43 -8.08 2.97 7.83
CA ARG A 43 -9.49 3.20 8.14
C ARG A 43 -10.33 3.36 6.88
N GLU A 44 -9.78 4.01 5.87
CA GLU A 44 -10.46 4.30 4.61
C GLU A 44 -10.64 3.06 3.74
N HIS A 45 -9.57 2.27 3.61
CA HIS A 45 -9.55 1.15 2.66
C HIS A 45 -9.71 -0.21 3.30
N LYS A 46 -9.50 -0.33 4.60
CA LYS A 46 -9.59 -1.58 5.34
C LYS A 46 -8.85 -2.72 4.64
N PRO A 47 -7.54 -2.54 4.40
CA PRO A 47 -6.79 -3.51 3.61
C PRO A 47 -6.62 -4.85 4.32
N ASP A 48 -6.41 -5.89 3.54
CA ASP A 48 -6.06 -7.20 4.08
C ASP A 48 -4.64 -7.21 4.61
N VAL A 49 -3.76 -6.43 3.97
CA VAL A 49 -2.34 -6.34 4.36
C VAL A 49 -1.91 -4.88 4.31
N LEU A 50 -1.16 -4.47 5.32
CA LEU A 50 -0.51 -3.17 5.38
C LEU A 50 1.00 -3.42 5.35
N LEU A 51 1.65 -3.03 4.25
CA LEU A 51 3.09 -3.11 4.13
C LEU A 51 3.69 -1.79 4.60
N MET A 52 4.47 -1.85 5.65
CA MET A 52 5.03 -0.66 6.26
C MET A 52 6.53 -0.84 6.51
N ASP A 53 7.31 0.07 5.98
CA ASP A 53 8.75 0.06 6.15
C ASP A 53 9.16 0.70 7.48
#